data_f45096b5f460ecdb673b958a855411d0
#
_entry.id   f45096b5f460ecdb673b958a855411d0
#
_cell.length_a   1.000
_cell.length_b   1.000
_cell.length_c   1.000
_cell.angle_alpha   90.00
_cell.angle_beta   90.00
_cell.angle_gamma   90.00
#
_symmetry.space_group_name_H-M   'P 1'
#
loop_
_entity.id
_entity.type
_entity.pdbx_description
1 polymer ?
#
loop_
_entity_poly.entity_id
_entity_poly.type
_entity_poly.pdbx_seq_one_letter_code
_entity_poly.pdbx_strand_id
1 'polypeptide(L)'
;MDLSYSTGNIFPVPIHVFDIKDFKLYQKDLIDYAYTLRSKYPKTCKGSNYGIESSIRWETEGWQSKTFPLNDRSDKLHSLLMDCITSLPSLKENINIYSRAWVNINSPGSLNFQHSHPGCDLSGVLWIKCPDKSGNIFFHSPSGFETFQEIESYTQEFKDTNNYHHSYWFPPIEGRMLIFPSHLEHDVRENLSNEDRISVSFNIKLEVQE
;
A
#
# COMPACT_ATOMS: atom_id res chain seq x y z
N MET A 1 3.57 -42.12 25.54
CA MET A 1 2.38 -41.23 25.40
C MET A 1 2.39 -40.78 23.94
N ASP A 2 1.41 -41.19 23.17
CA ASP A 2 1.28 -40.76 21.77
C ASP A 2 0.58 -39.40 21.78
N LEU A 3 1.29 -38.37 21.34
CA LEU A 3 0.77 -37.00 21.21
C LEU A 3 0.65 -36.67 19.73
N SER A 4 -0.49 -36.17 19.31
CA SER A 4 -0.65 -35.49 18.02
C SER A 4 -0.62 -33.98 18.25
N TYR A 5 0.08 -33.23 17.39
CA TYR A 5 0.20 -31.79 17.46
C TYR A 5 -0.25 -31.17 16.14
N SER A 6 -0.98 -30.07 16.23
CA SER A 6 -1.32 -29.24 15.07
C SER A 6 -1.39 -27.76 15.48
N THR A 7 -1.05 -26.88 14.56
CA THR A 7 -1.17 -25.42 14.73
C THR A 7 -2.22 -24.89 13.77
N GLY A 8 -3.09 -24.01 14.24
CA GLY A 8 -4.06 -23.27 13.43
C GLY A 8 -3.80 -21.77 13.52
N ASN A 9 -3.73 -21.09 12.38
CA ASN A 9 -3.67 -19.64 12.33
C ASN A 9 -5.07 -19.06 12.44
N ILE A 10 -5.31 -18.26 13.48
CA ILE A 10 -6.60 -17.62 13.74
C ILE A 10 -6.44 -16.11 13.48
N PHE A 11 -7.43 -15.50 12.82
CA PHE A 11 -7.44 -14.07 12.45
C PHE A 11 -6.32 -13.66 11.49
N PRO A 12 -6.14 -14.35 10.35
CA PRO A 12 -5.18 -13.93 9.34
C PRO A 12 -5.57 -12.56 8.77
N VAL A 13 -4.56 -11.71 8.49
CA VAL A 13 -4.74 -10.45 7.77
C VAL A 13 -4.32 -10.67 6.31
N PRO A 14 -5.25 -10.66 5.34
CA PRO A 14 -4.93 -10.89 3.95
C PRO A 14 -4.24 -9.66 3.33
N ILE A 15 -3.18 -9.91 2.56
CA ILE A 15 -2.59 -8.92 1.64
C ILE A 15 -2.66 -9.53 0.24
N HIS A 16 -3.42 -8.89 -0.65
CA HIS A 16 -3.55 -9.32 -2.04
C HIS A 16 -2.41 -8.74 -2.87
N VAL A 17 -1.75 -9.58 -3.65
CA VAL A 17 -0.61 -9.19 -4.50
C VAL A 17 -0.98 -9.44 -5.95
N PHE A 18 -0.88 -8.40 -6.78
CA PHE A 18 -1.05 -8.47 -8.21
C PHE A 18 0.25 -8.09 -8.91
N ASP A 19 0.74 -8.96 -9.78
CA ASP A 19 1.84 -8.64 -10.69
C ASP A 19 1.25 -8.40 -12.08
N ILE A 20 1.28 -7.14 -12.54
CA ILE A 20 0.66 -6.72 -13.79
C ILE A 20 1.55 -7.16 -14.95
N LYS A 21 1.03 -8.09 -15.76
CA LYS A 21 1.71 -8.53 -16.98
C LYS A 21 1.86 -7.36 -17.93
N ASP A 22 2.99 -7.34 -18.64
CA ASP A 22 3.28 -6.31 -19.65
C ASP A 22 3.25 -4.86 -19.14
N PHE A 23 3.45 -4.66 -17.83
CA PHE A 23 3.45 -3.35 -17.19
C PHE A 23 4.37 -2.34 -17.89
N LYS A 24 5.46 -2.80 -18.47
CA LYS A 24 6.42 -1.96 -19.21
C LYS A 24 5.77 -1.20 -20.37
N LEU A 25 4.65 -1.68 -20.93
CA LEU A 25 3.92 -0.98 -21.99
C LEU A 25 3.23 0.30 -21.48
N TYR A 26 2.92 0.36 -20.18
CA TYR A 26 2.23 1.47 -19.53
C TYR A 26 3.15 2.37 -18.75
N GLN A 27 4.31 1.84 -18.33
CA GLN A 27 5.18 2.45 -17.34
C GLN A 27 5.62 3.87 -17.72
N LYS A 28 6.05 4.05 -18.98
CA LYS A 28 6.53 5.36 -19.45
C LYS A 28 5.43 6.41 -19.36
N ASP A 29 4.23 6.11 -19.85
CA ASP A 29 3.08 7.04 -19.83
C ASP A 29 2.71 7.41 -18.40
N LEU A 30 2.74 6.45 -17.46
CA LEU A 30 2.44 6.68 -16.04
C LEU A 30 3.52 7.53 -15.34
N ILE A 31 4.79 7.37 -15.68
CA ILE A 31 5.88 8.22 -15.19
C ILE A 31 5.70 9.66 -15.71
N ASP A 32 5.48 9.82 -17.01
CA ASP A 32 5.27 11.12 -17.64
C ASP A 32 4.03 11.84 -17.05
N TYR A 33 2.95 11.10 -16.81
CA TYR A 33 1.75 11.58 -16.12
C TYR A 33 2.08 12.08 -14.71
N ALA A 34 2.82 11.31 -13.90
CA ALA A 34 3.19 11.69 -12.54
C ALA A 34 3.98 13.00 -12.50
N TYR A 35 5.00 13.14 -13.36
CA TYR A 35 5.80 14.35 -13.44
C TYR A 35 5.02 15.56 -13.99
N THR A 36 4.10 15.33 -14.93
CA THR A 36 3.19 16.37 -15.44
C THR A 36 2.30 16.89 -14.33
N LEU A 37 1.73 16.01 -13.51
CA LEU A 37 0.94 16.41 -12.34
C LEU A 37 1.77 17.23 -11.34
N ARG A 38 3.00 16.80 -11.03
CA ARG A 38 3.90 17.53 -10.12
C ARG A 38 4.24 18.92 -10.68
N SER A 39 4.52 19.02 -11.97
CA SER A 39 4.82 20.30 -12.61
C SER A 39 3.63 21.26 -12.59
N LYS A 40 2.42 20.74 -12.80
CA LYS A 40 1.18 21.54 -12.78
C LYS A 40 0.78 21.95 -11.36
N TYR A 41 1.05 21.09 -10.36
CA TYR A 41 0.69 21.28 -8.98
C TYR A 41 1.91 21.04 -8.06
N PRO A 42 2.90 21.95 -8.05
CA PRO A 42 4.18 21.72 -7.36
C PRO A 42 4.07 21.61 -5.83
N LYS A 43 2.99 22.19 -5.26
CA LYS A 43 2.73 22.04 -3.82
C LYS A 43 2.10 20.68 -3.56
N THR A 44 2.67 19.94 -2.62
CA THR A 44 2.08 18.67 -2.19
C THR A 44 0.68 18.89 -1.61
N CYS A 45 -0.24 17.97 -1.90
CA CYS A 45 -1.63 18.03 -1.48
C CYS A 45 -1.93 16.95 -0.43
N LYS A 46 -1.07 16.79 0.57
CA LYS A 46 -1.37 15.87 1.68
C LYS A 46 -2.63 16.33 2.38
N GLY A 47 -3.70 15.59 2.17
CA GLY A 47 -4.93 15.78 2.91
C GLY A 47 -4.71 15.40 4.35
N SER A 48 -4.68 16.38 5.26
CA SER A 48 -4.84 16.08 6.67
C SER A 48 -6.30 15.72 6.89
N ASN A 49 -6.63 14.44 6.93
CA ASN A 49 -7.92 14.02 7.51
C ASN A 49 -8.01 14.40 9.01
N TYR A 50 -6.98 14.99 9.59
CA TYR A 50 -6.88 15.32 11.02
C TYR A 50 -6.41 16.73 11.35
N GLY A 51 -6.43 17.68 10.41
CA GLY A 51 -6.22 19.10 10.72
C GLY A 51 -4.86 19.50 11.33
N ILE A 52 -3.88 18.61 11.39
CA ILE A 52 -2.55 18.91 11.90
C ILE A 52 -1.61 19.09 10.71
N GLU A 53 -1.48 20.32 10.26
CA GLU A 53 -0.39 20.76 9.38
C GLU A 53 0.91 20.76 10.18
N SER A 54 1.66 19.67 10.18
CA SER A 54 3.03 19.71 10.66
C SER A 54 3.97 19.97 9.48
N SER A 55 4.58 21.12 9.45
CA SER A 55 5.55 21.54 8.43
C SER A 55 6.72 20.57 8.26
N ILE A 56 7.10 19.85 9.30
CA ILE A 56 8.20 18.88 9.34
C ILE A 56 7.88 17.61 8.49
N ARG A 57 6.61 17.22 8.39
CA ARG A 57 6.19 16.04 7.60
C ARG A 57 6.37 16.23 6.09
N TRP A 58 6.26 17.44 5.61
CA TRP A 58 6.25 17.76 4.18
C TRP A 58 7.60 17.54 3.49
N GLU A 59 8.69 17.82 4.20
CA GLU A 59 10.04 17.71 3.66
C GLU A 59 10.51 16.27 3.59
N THR A 60 10.00 15.39 4.47
CA THR A 60 10.44 14.00 4.59
C THR A 60 9.61 13.00 3.82
N GLU A 61 8.33 13.30 3.51
CA GLU A 61 7.43 12.30 2.89
C GLU A 61 7.31 12.42 1.35
N GLY A 62 8.02 13.35 0.71
CA GLY A 62 7.97 13.56 -0.73
C GLY A 62 6.71 14.29 -1.22
N TRP A 63 6.53 14.36 -2.55
CA TRP A 63 5.40 15.01 -3.17
C TRP A 63 4.21 14.07 -3.32
N GLN A 64 2.99 14.60 -3.11
CA GLN A 64 1.73 13.90 -3.25
C GLN A 64 0.72 14.74 -4.05
N SER A 65 0.04 14.14 -5.03
CA SER A 65 -1.03 14.80 -5.78
C SER A 65 -2.29 14.99 -4.92
N LYS A 66 -3.23 15.81 -5.42
CA LYS A 66 -4.62 15.74 -4.95
C LYS A 66 -5.19 14.36 -5.21
N THR A 67 -6.12 13.93 -4.35
CA THR A 67 -6.89 12.72 -4.58
C THR A 67 -7.83 12.91 -5.78
N PHE A 68 -7.99 11.86 -6.57
CA PHE A 68 -8.95 11.79 -7.68
C PHE A 68 -9.77 10.49 -7.59
N PRO A 69 -11.06 10.52 -8.04
CA PRO A 69 -11.86 9.31 -8.06
C PRO A 69 -11.42 8.37 -9.19
N LEU A 70 -11.56 7.07 -9.00
CA LEU A 70 -11.29 6.04 -10.02
C LEU A 70 -12.57 5.67 -10.75
N ASN A 71 -13.16 6.60 -11.48
CA ASN A 71 -14.44 6.43 -12.16
C ASN A 71 -14.39 6.62 -13.69
N ASP A 72 -13.25 6.98 -14.23
CA ASP A 72 -13.06 7.15 -15.68
C ASP A 72 -12.33 5.93 -16.28
N ARG A 73 -13.11 4.98 -16.81
CA ARG A 73 -12.58 3.77 -17.47
C ARG A 73 -11.86 4.05 -18.79
N SER A 74 -11.96 5.25 -19.35
CA SER A 74 -11.20 5.66 -20.54
C SER A 74 -9.75 6.03 -20.20
N ASP A 75 -9.49 6.39 -18.95
CA ASP A 75 -8.14 6.59 -18.42
C ASP A 75 -7.46 5.26 -18.11
N LYS A 76 -6.26 5.06 -18.66
CA LYS A 76 -5.51 3.80 -18.52
C LYS A 76 -5.20 3.43 -17.07
N LEU A 77 -4.84 4.41 -16.24
CA LEU A 77 -4.53 4.18 -14.83
C LEU A 77 -5.79 3.76 -14.07
N HIS A 78 -6.91 4.49 -14.28
CA HIS A 78 -8.18 4.16 -13.64
C HIS A 78 -8.67 2.76 -14.04
N SER A 79 -8.62 2.41 -15.35
CA SER A 79 -8.99 1.08 -15.81
C SER A 79 -8.15 0.00 -15.17
N LEU A 80 -6.81 0.17 -15.19
CA LEU A 80 -5.87 -0.80 -14.60
C LEU A 80 -6.13 -1.05 -13.12
N LEU A 81 -6.28 0.02 -12.33
CA LEU A 81 -6.54 -0.09 -10.90
C LEU A 81 -7.90 -0.76 -10.63
N MET A 82 -8.94 -0.35 -11.35
CA MET A 82 -10.28 -0.91 -11.18
C MET A 82 -10.37 -2.36 -11.62
N ASP A 83 -9.66 -2.77 -12.66
CA ASP A 83 -9.62 -4.17 -13.10
C ASP A 83 -9.01 -5.07 -12.02
N CYS A 84 -7.94 -4.63 -11.37
CA CYS A 84 -7.37 -5.36 -10.23
C CYS A 84 -8.32 -5.39 -9.02
N ILE A 85 -8.94 -4.26 -8.67
CA ILE A 85 -9.87 -4.19 -7.53
C ILE A 85 -11.08 -5.10 -7.75
N THR A 86 -11.70 -5.04 -8.94
CA THR A 86 -12.89 -5.85 -9.24
C THR A 86 -12.59 -7.33 -9.44
N SER A 87 -11.34 -7.69 -9.70
CA SER A 87 -10.90 -9.09 -9.80
C SER A 87 -10.57 -9.75 -8.46
N LEU A 88 -10.69 -9.03 -7.33
CA LEU A 88 -10.48 -9.60 -6.00
C LEU A 88 -11.48 -10.74 -5.73
N PRO A 89 -11.05 -12.00 -5.56
CA PRO A 89 -11.95 -13.13 -5.38
C PRO A 89 -12.66 -13.12 -4.03
N SER A 90 -12.24 -12.24 -3.13
CA SER A 90 -12.83 -12.08 -1.79
C SER A 90 -14.05 -11.16 -1.77
N LEU A 91 -14.32 -10.42 -2.83
CA LEU A 91 -15.48 -9.53 -2.90
C LEU A 91 -16.74 -10.27 -3.37
N LYS A 92 -17.89 -9.91 -2.76
CA LYS A 92 -19.20 -10.37 -3.21
C LYS A 92 -19.56 -9.72 -4.54
N GLU A 93 -20.46 -10.35 -5.32
CA GLU A 93 -20.89 -9.81 -6.61
C GLU A 93 -21.71 -8.51 -6.49
N ASN A 94 -22.51 -8.36 -5.42
CA ASN A 94 -23.39 -7.21 -5.21
C ASN A 94 -22.75 -6.16 -4.31
N ILE A 95 -21.64 -5.57 -4.77
CA ILE A 95 -20.93 -4.52 -4.02
C ILE A 95 -20.72 -3.29 -4.87
N ASN A 96 -21.08 -2.12 -4.33
CA ASN A 96 -20.63 -0.84 -4.84
C ASN A 96 -19.20 -0.56 -4.37
N ILE A 97 -18.33 -0.20 -5.30
CA ILE A 97 -16.92 0.11 -5.04
C ILE A 97 -16.70 1.59 -5.29
N TYR A 98 -16.38 2.31 -4.22
CA TYR A 98 -15.96 3.72 -4.28
C TYR A 98 -14.46 3.79 -4.02
N SER A 99 -13.71 4.33 -4.94
CA SER A 99 -12.26 4.39 -4.83
C SER A 99 -11.72 5.78 -5.14
N ARG A 100 -10.68 6.16 -4.40
CA ARG A 100 -9.90 7.39 -4.60
C ARG A 100 -8.43 7.05 -4.60
N ALA A 101 -7.71 7.67 -5.53
CA ALA A 101 -6.27 7.47 -5.68
C ALA A 101 -5.52 8.79 -5.61
N TRP A 102 -4.21 8.69 -5.39
CA TRP A 102 -3.26 9.80 -5.49
C TRP A 102 -1.89 9.28 -5.92
N VAL A 103 -1.16 10.12 -6.62
CA VAL A 103 0.21 9.85 -7.06
C VAL A 103 1.18 10.29 -5.98
N ASN A 104 2.18 9.47 -5.70
CA ASN A 104 3.31 9.79 -4.83
C ASN A 104 4.59 9.85 -5.66
N ILE A 105 5.43 10.88 -5.42
CA ILE A 105 6.80 10.96 -5.90
C ILE A 105 7.69 11.17 -4.68
N ASN A 106 8.37 10.10 -4.29
CA ASN A 106 9.27 10.08 -3.15
C ASN A 106 10.71 10.27 -3.64
N SER A 107 11.22 11.48 -3.54
CA SER A 107 12.60 11.81 -3.88
C SER A 107 13.60 11.15 -2.92
N PRO A 108 14.90 11.11 -3.23
CA PRO A 108 15.93 10.61 -2.32
C PRO A 108 15.77 11.18 -0.89
N GLY A 109 15.85 10.32 0.11
CA GLY A 109 15.65 10.66 1.52
C GLY A 109 14.19 10.65 1.98
N SER A 110 13.20 10.55 1.07
CA SER A 110 11.78 10.55 1.46
C SER A 110 11.33 9.20 2.00
N LEU A 111 10.45 9.25 3.01
CA LEU A 111 9.82 8.09 3.63
C LEU A 111 8.33 8.36 3.85
N ASN A 112 7.55 7.34 4.24
CA ASN A 112 6.19 7.54 4.75
C ASN A 112 6.11 7.00 6.17
N PHE A 113 5.71 7.85 7.12
CA PHE A 113 5.55 7.44 8.52
C PHE A 113 4.45 6.41 8.70
N GLN A 114 4.53 5.64 9.79
CA GLN A 114 3.53 4.66 10.17
C GLN A 114 2.15 5.30 10.28
N HIS A 115 1.17 4.70 9.61
CA HIS A 115 -0.21 5.17 9.54
C HIS A 115 -1.16 4.05 9.12
N SER A 116 -2.45 4.30 9.25
CA SER A 116 -3.56 3.53 8.68
C SER A 116 -4.53 4.47 7.95
N HIS A 117 -5.56 3.92 7.29
CA HIS A 117 -6.54 4.71 6.55
C HIS A 117 -7.95 4.57 7.14
N PRO A 118 -8.25 5.24 8.28
CA PRO A 118 -9.56 5.13 8.92
C PRO A 118 -10.68 5.63 8.00
N GLY A 119 -11.82 4.94 8.06
CA GLY A 119 -13.00 5.25 7.24
C GLY A 119 -13.00 4.61 5.84
N CYS A 120 -11.94 3.87 5.49
CA CYS A 120 -11.87 3.05 4.29
C CYS A 120 -11.87 1.56 4.66
N ASP A 121 -12.24 0.70 3.73
CA ASP A 121 -12.28 -0.75 3.96
C ASP A 121 -10.98 -1.41 3.48
N LEU A 122 -10.52 -1.07 2.27
CA LEU A 122 -9.26 -1.51 1.71
C LEU A 122 -8.41 -0.32 1.28
N SER A 123 -7.11 -0.51 1.32
CA SER A 123 -6.11 0.41 0.79
C SER A 123 -5.15 -0.33 -0.13
N GLY A 124 -4.47 0.38 -0.99
CA GLY A 124 -3.50 -0.26 -1.86
C GLY A 124 -2.45 0.69 -2.41
N VAL A 125 -1.44 0.09 -3.02
CA VAL A 125 -0.35 0.77 -3.70
C VAL A 125 0.02 0.03 -4.97
N LEU A 126 0.17 0.77 -6.08
CA LEU A 126 0.79 0.32 -7.33
C LEU A 126 2.15 1.01 -7.48
N TRP A 127 3.21 0.24 -7.63
CA TRP A 127 4.54 0.77 -7.90
C TRP A 127 4.78 0.99 -9.38
N ILE A 128 5.18 2.22 -9.75
CA ILE A 128 5.40 2.65 -11.13
C ILE A 128 6.89 2.71 -11.46
N LYS A 129 7.69 3.36 -10.62
CA LYS A 129 9.14 3.47 -10.76
C LYS A 129 9.80 3.16 -9.42
N CYS A 130 10.67 2.17 -9.40
CA CYS A 130 11.29 1.65 -8.19
C CYS A 130 12.79 1.46 -8.38
N PRO A 131 13.61 2.50 -8.18
CA PRO A 131 15.06 2.35 -8.16
C PRO A 131 15.50 1.38 -7.05
N ASP A 132 16.65 0.77 -7.22
CA ASP A 132 17.27 -0.06 -6.18
C ASP A 132 17.39 0.73 -4.88
N LYS A 133 17.08 0.09 -3.73
CA LYS A 133 17.09 0.69 -2.39
C LYS A 133 16.09 1.83 -2.20
N SER A 134 15.01 1.88 -2.98
CA SER A 134 14.00 2.94 -2.87
C SER A 134 13.02 2.78 -1.70
N GLY A 135 13.25 1.82 -0.80
CA GLY A 135 12.51 1.63 0.46
C GLY A 135 11.33 0.66 0.34
N ASN A 136 11.28 -0.31 1.25
CA ASN A 136 10.21 -1.30 1.34
C ASN A 136 8.98 -0.73 2.06
N ILE A 137 7.80 -1.28 1.79
CA ILE A 137 6.63 -1.10 2.64
C ILE A 137 6.67 -2.14 3.76
N PHE A 138 6.44 -1.70 5.00
CA PHE A 138 6.33 -2.55 6.19
C PHE A 138 4.90 -2.51 6.70
N PHE A 139 4.37 -3.66 7.04
CA PHE A 139 3.09 -3.84 7.71
C PHE A 139 3.35 -4.29 9.14
N HIS A 140 2.70 -3.64 10.10
CA HIS A 140 2.86 -3.94 11.52
C HIS A 140 1.77 -4.90 11.99
N SER A 141 2.14 -5.88 12.80
CA SER A 141 1.20 -6.86 13.31
C SER A 141 0.12 -6.18 14.17
N PRO A 142 -1.17 -6.42 13.90
CA PRO A 142 -2.25 -5.91 14.76
C PRO A 142 -2.39 -6.71 16.07
N SER A 143 -1.58 -7.75 16.26
CA SER A 143 -1.72 -8.71 17.37
C SER A 143 -1.10 -8.24 18.69
N GLY A 144 -0.57 -7.01 18.76
CA GLY A 144 -0.07 -6.44 20.02
C GLY A 144 1.14 -7.16 20.62
N PHE A 145 1.95 -7.84 19.81
CA PHE A 145 3.15 -8.56 20.26
C PHE A 145 4.17 -7.69 20.98
N GLU A 146 4.11 -6.39 20.81
CA GLU A 146 4.95 -5.43 21.52
C GLU A 146 4.77 -5.49 23.04
N THR A 147 3.58 -5.91 23.49
CA THR A 147 3.24 -6.04 24.90
C THR A 147 3.64 -7.41 25.47
N PHE A 148 3.82 -8.42 24.60
CA PHE A 148 4.11 -9.81 25.01
C PHE A 148 5.42 -10.25 24.38
N GLN A 149 6.38 -10.67 25.23
CA GLN A 149 7.69 -11.15 24.78
C GLN A 149 7.66 -12.60 24.27
N GLU A 150 6.51 -13.26 24.28
CA GLU A 150 6.39 -14.67 23.92
C GLU A 150 6.78 -14.97 22.48
N ILE A 151 6.64 -14.01 21.55
CA ILE A 151 7.07 -14.18 20.15
C ILE A 151 8.56 -14.48 20.04
N GLU A 152 9.39 -13.94 20.95
CA GLU A 152 10.83 -14.17 20.97
C GLU A 152 11.19 -15.59 21.49
N SER A 153 10.24 -16.26 22.14
CA SER A 153 10.41 -17.61 22.64
C SER A 153 10.22 -18.70 21.57
N TYR A 154 9.69 -18.34 20.39
CA TYR A 154 9.48 -19.26 19.30
C TYR A 154 10.70 -19.34 18.37
N THR A 155 10.91 -20.51 17.78
CA THR A 155 11.95 -20.70 16.75
C THR A 155 11.63 -19.88 15.50
N GLN A 156 12.67 -19.51 14.74
CA GLN A 156 12.48 -18.80 13.48
C GLN A 156 11.65 -19.61 12.48
N GLU A 157 11.88 -20.93 12.41
CA GLU A 157 11.08 -21.84 11.56
C GLU A 157 9.59 -21.80 11.89
N PHE A 158 9.23 -21.79 13.19
CA PHE A 158 7.84 -21.66 13.61
C PHE A 158 7.25 -20.29 13.18
N LYS A 159 8.01 -19.20 13.41
CA LYS A 159 7.57 -17.84 13.04
C LYS A 159 7.34 -17.73 11.53
N ASP A 160 8.26 -18.24 10.72
CA ASP A 160 8.16 -18.18 9.25
C ASP A 160 7.00 -19.05 8.72
N THR A 161 6.84 -20.25 9.24
CA THR A 161 5.78 -21.18 8.81
C THR A 161 4.38 -20.65 9.12
N ASN A 162 4.23 -19.93 10.24
CA ASN A 162 2.94 -19.44 10.72
C ASN A 162 2.72 -17.94 10.48
N ASN A 163 3.62 -17.25 9.78
CA ASN A 163 3.59 -15.79 9.61
C ASN A 163 3.47 -15.05 10.95
N TYR A 164 4.20 -15.53 11.97
CA TYR A 164 4.14 -15.04 13.34
C TYR A 164 5.27 -14.04 13.58
N HIS A 165 5.10 -12.79 13.12
CA HIS A 165 6.10 -11.74 13.14
C HIS A 165 5.53 -10.43 13.69
N HIS A 166 6.40 -9.56 14.24
CA HIS A 166 6.04 -8.19 14.62
C HIS A 166 5.69 -7.33 13.41
N SER A 167 6.36 -7.56 12.30
CA SER A 167 6.11 -6.88 11.04
C SER A 167 6.45 -7.76 9.86
N TYR A 168 5.81 -7.48 8.73
CA TYR A 168 6.11 -8.11 7.44
C TYR A 168 6.33 -7.03 6.39
N TRP A 169 7.18 -7.29 5.39
CA TRP A 169 7.53 -6.28 4.41
C TRP A 169 7.49 -6.81 2.98
N PHE A 170 7.25 -5.89 2.04
CA PHE A 170 7.33 -6.16 0.62
C PHE A 170 8.29 -5.17 -0.04
N PRO A 171 9.15 -5.64 -0.97
CA PRO A 171 9.98 -4.75 -1.78
C PRO A 171 9.10 -4.03 -2.81
N PRO A 172 9.43 -2.78 -3.16
CA PRO A 172 8.79 -2.10 -4.26
C PRO A 172 9.23 -2.73 -5.58
N ILE A 173 8.29 -3.31 -6.31
CA ILE A 173 8.51 -3.94 -7.62
C ILE A 173 7.63 -3.24 -8.63
N GLU A 174 8.22 -2.76 -9.73
CA GLU A 174 7.50 -2.08 -10.80
C GLU A 174 6.42 -2.97 -11.41
N GLY A 175 5.19 -2.47 -11.47
CA GLY A 175 4.03 -3.22 -11.94
C GLY A 175 3.41 -4.14 -10.88
N ARG A 176 3.95 -4.19 -9.67
CA ARG A 176 3.29 -4.86 -8.53
C ARG A 176 2.31 -3.94 -7.85
N MET A 177 1.14 -4.49 -7.54
CA MET A 177 0.12 -3.83 -6.73
C MET A 177 -0.14 -4.66 -5.48
N LEU A 178 -0.24 -3.98 -4.34
CA LEU A 178 -0.76 -4.56 -3.09
C LEU A 178 -2.12 -3.97 -2.79
N ILE A 179 -3.04 -4.82 -2.28
CA ILE A 179 -4.31 -4.41 -1.70
C ILE A 179 -4.43 -5.08 -0.33
N PHE A 180 -4.74 -4.30 0.70
CA PHE A 180 -4.75 -4.72 2.08
C PHE A 180 -5.84 -4.00 2.89
N PRO A 181 -6.28 -4.55 4.05
CA PRO A 181 -7.23 -3.90 4.93
C PRO A 181 -6.74 -2.52 5.40
N SER A 182 -7.58 -1.51 5.30
CA SER A 182 -7.22 -0.12 5.60
C SER A 182 -6.83 0.16 7.05
N HIS A 183 -7.26 -0.70 7.98
CA HIS A 183 -6.90 -0.59 9.39
C HIS A 183 -5.48 -1.08 9.70
N LEU A 184 -4.86 -1.83 8.78
CA LEU A 184 -3.52 -2.37 8.97
C LEU A 184 -2.48 -1.24 8.93
N GLU A 185 -1.81 -1.05 10.06
CA GLU A 185 -0.75 -0.04 10.16
C GLU A 185 0.44 -0.39 9.31
N HIS A 186 0.95 0.60 8.58
CA HIS A 186 2.07 0.42 7.68
C HIS A 186 2.90 1.70 7.55
N ASP A 187 4.16 1.51 7.19
CA ASP A 187 5.09 2.57 6.84
C ASP A 187 5.82 2.25 5.53
N VAL A 188 6.45 3.24 4.93
CA VAL A 188 7.34 3.02 3.78
C VAL A 188 8.70 3.60 4.09
N ARG A 189 9.71 2.74 4.06
CA ARG A 189 11.09 3.09 4.43
C ARG A 189 11.69 4.11 3.46
N GLU A 190 12.73 4.76 3.93
CA GLU A 190 13.45 5.81 3.23
C GLU A 190 13.91 5.37 1.84
N ASN A 191 13.76 6.25 0.86
CA ASN A 191 14.33 6.10 -0.46
C ASN A 191 15.84 6.44 -0.40
N LEU A 192 16.66 5.41 -0.31
CA LEU A 192 18.13 5.51 -0.26
C LEU A 192 18.76 5.51 -1.65
N SER A 193 17.97 5.58 -2.72
CA SER A 193 18.45 5.70 -4.09
C SER A 193 18.76 7.15 -4.45
N ASN A 194 19.33 7.37 -5.65
CA ASN A 194 19.58 8.70 -6.20
C ASN A 194 18.45 9.20 -7.11
N GLU A 195 17.33 8.47 -7.19
CA GLU A 195 16.23 8.74 -8.10
C GLU A 195 14.89 8.76 -7.36
N ASP A 196 13.89 9.39 -7.99
CA ASP A 196 12.52 9.37 -7.47
C ASP A 196 11.94 7.95 -7.54
N ARG A 197 11.33 7.47 -6.45
CA ARG A 197 10.37 6.37 -6.45
C ARG A 197 8.98 6.95 -6.75
N ILE A 198 8.25 6.31 -7.69
CA ILE A 198 6.90 6.74 -8.07
C ILE A 198 5.92 5.61 -7.80
N SER A 199 4.82 5.94 -7.12
CA SER A 199 3.72 5.01 -6.86
C SER A 199 2.37 5.71 -6.94
N VAL A 200 1.31 4.93 -7.12
CA VAL A 200 -0.08 5.37 -6.94
C VAL A 200 -0.63 4.63 -5.73
N SER A 201 -1.08 5.38 -4.74
CA SER A 201 -1.83 4.84 -3.61
C SER A 201 -3.32 5.09 -3.81
N PHE A 202 -4.14 4.22 -3.24
CA PHE A 202 -5.59 4.33 -3.33
C PHE A 202 -6.29 3.76 -2.11
N ASN A 203 -7.49 4.28 -1.85
CA ASN A 203 -8.40 3.81 -0.81
C ASN A 203 -9.72 3.37 -1.43
N ILE A 204 -10.31 2.34 -0.87
CA ILE A 204 -11.55 1.71 -1.34
C ILE A 204 -12.56 1.72 -0.18
N LYS A 205 -13.78 2.16 -0.49
CA LYS A 205 -14.97 1.97 0.33
C LYS A 205 -15.88 0.98 -0.35
N LEU A 206 -16.37 -0.01 0.40
CA LEU A 206 -17.24 -1.08 -0.06
C LEU A 206 -18.63 -0.92 0.56
N GLU A 207 -19.67 -0.96 -0.27
CA GLU A 207 -21.05 -0.91 0.19
C GLU A 207 -21.85 -2.06 -0.41
N VAL A 208 -22.42 -2.91 0.44
CA VAL A 208 -23.29 -4.01 0.00
C VAL A 208 -24.59 -3.41 -0.54
N GLN A 209 -24.99 -3.82 -1.75
CA GLN A 209 -26.31 -3.50 -2.28
C GLN A 209 -27.35 -4.31 -1.53
N GLU A 210 -28.37 -3.64 -1.00
CA GLU A 210 -29.52 -4.28 -0.34
C GLU A 210 -30.42 -5.02 -1.34
#